data_b850741881248dbfc5d296141e99fdfd
#
_entry.id   b850741881248dbfc5d296141e99fdfd
#
_cell.length_a   1.000
_cell.length_b   1.000
_cell.length_c   1.000
_cell.angle_alpha   90.00
_cell.angle_beta   90.00
_cell.angle_gamma   90.00
#
_symmetry.space_group_name_H-M   'P 1'
#
loop_
_entity.id
_entity.type
_entity.pdbx_description
1 polymer ?
#
loop_
_entity_poly.entity_id
_entity_poly.type
_entity_poly.pdbx_seq_one_letter_code
_entity_poly.pdbx_strand_id
1 'polypeptide(L)'
;MKKLIFGFITMLGITFGNAGDIYLDFAAEDQQFYRGLGRAKDAFSTTLSTEQAVGGFGVNASASLVADSDSESHFGVGLSRQVKLGSLNLLADGQFRYHQFEGALPTSQEVGVGGFLATEFADVGIHFWSDLEYDWEGIEVTVKKDLAVPSIKNLTLSPFITRSWFDAYDSLHAGVKATYALKDNTDVFVQGAYADNDVDVATFAVDEEIFWSAGLTFKF
;
A
#
# COMPACT_ATOMS: atom_id res chain seq x y z
N MET A 1 -3.58 -20.91 -5.52
CA MET A 1 -4.53 -21.08 -4.41
C MET A 1 -4.00 -21.87 -3.20
N LYS A 2 -3.61 -23.14 -3.29
CA LYS A 2 -3.18 -23.95 -2.10
C LYS A 2 -1.98 -23.34 -1.34
N LYS A 3 -0.99 -22.78 -2.02
CA LYS A 3 0.20 -22.15 -1.39
C LYS A 3 -0.13 -20.84 -0.69
N LEU A 4 -1.07 -20.06 -1.25
CA LEU A 4 -1.54 -18.81 -0.66
C LEU A 4 -2.34 -19.06 0.63
N ILE A 5 -3.23 -20.04 0.62
CA ILE A 5 -4.00 -20.47 1.80
C ILE A 5 -3.05 -20.92 2.92
N PHE A 6 -1.96 -21.61 2.60
CA PHE A 6 -0.97 -22.03 3.57
C PHE A 6 -0.19 -20.85 4.17
N GLY A 7 0.21 -19.86 3.33
CA GLY A 7 0.81 -18.60 3.79
C GLY A 7 -0.13 -17.81 4.71
N PHE A 8 -1.42 -17.74 4.36
CA PHE A 8 -2.46 -17.08 5.13
C PHE A 8 -2.66 -17.74 6.53
N ILE A 9 -2.71 -19.08 6.59
CA ILE A 9 -2.85 -19.84 7.84
C ILE A 9 -1.60 -19.68 8.71
N THR A 10 -0.41 -19.67 8.12
CA THR A 10 0.86 -19.49 8.86
C THR A 10 0.94 -18.07 9.42
N MET A 11 0.52 -17.07 8.66
CA MET A 11 0.45 -15.67 9.06
C MET A 11 -0.52 -15.47 10.25
N LEU A 12 -1.72 -16.04 10.16
CA LEU A 12 -2.68 -16.05 11.26
C LEU A 12 -2.11 -16.74 12.51
N GLY A 13 -1.37 -17.84 12.35
CA GLY A 13 -0.75 -18.57 13.46
C GLY A 13 0.33 -17.79 14.20
N ILE A 14 1.06 -16.90 13.52
CA ILE A 14 2.09 -16.04 14.13
C ILE A 14 1.44 -14.88 14.91
N THR A 15 0.32 -14.36 14.44
CA THR A 15 -0.36 -13.19 15.03
C THR A 15 -1.21 -13.51 16.24
N PHE A 16 -1.81 -14.69 16.33
CA PHE A 16 -2.65 -15.08 17.48
C PHE A 16 -1.88 -15.34 18.78
N GLY A 17 -0.54 -15.42 18.73
CA GLY A 17 0.30 -15.63 19.91
C GLY A 17 0.67 -14.37 20.70
N ASN A 18 0.56 -13.15 20.11
CA ASN A 18 0.90 -11.88 20.75
C ASN A 18 -0.03 -10.80 20.21
N ALA A 19 -0.58 -9.96 21.08
CA ALA A 19 -1.55 -8.93 20.74
C ALA A 19 -0.98 -7.86 19.78
N GLY A 20 -1.16 -8.06 18.48
CA GLY A 20 -0.94 -7.09 17.42
C GLY A 20 -2.28 -6.62 16.85
N ASP A 21 -2.29 -5.48 16.21
CA ASP A 21 -3.48 -5.01 15.47
C ASP A 21 -3.63 -5.82 14.18
N ILE A 22 -4.85 -6.28 13.90
CA ILE A 22 -5.23 -6.98 12.66
C ILE A 22 -6.24 -6.12 11.93
N TYR A 23 -6.02 -5.91 10.64
CA TYR A 23 -6.91 -5.14 9.77
C TYR A 23 -7.40 -6.01 8.63
N LEU A 24 -8.68 -5.90 8.31
CA LEU A 24 -9.31 -6.51 7.16
C LEU A 24 -9.98 -5.43 6.33
N ASP A 25 -9.46 -5.20 5.13
CA ASP A 25 -9.94 -4.21 4.18
C ASP A 25 -10.72 -4.88 3.05
N PHE A 26 -11.83 -4.27 2.67
CA PHE A 26 -12.58 -4.59 1.47
C PHE A 26 -12.71 -3.30 0.65
N ALA A 27 -12.37 -3.35 -0.63
CA ALA A 27 -12.52 -2.21 -1.51
C ALA A 27 -13.11 -2.61 -2.87
N ALA A 28 -13.93 -1.72 -3.41
CA ALA A 28 -14.31 -1.71 -4.81
C ALA A 28 -13.54 -0.56 -5.50
N GLU A 29 -12.93 -0.85 -6.61
CA GLU A 29 -12.05 0.05 -7.34
C GLU A 29 -12.45 0.05 -8.81
N ASP A 30 -12.69 1.22 -9.42
CA ASP A 30 -12.93 1.30 -10.86
C ASP A 30 -11.66 0.97 -11.65
N GLN A 31 -10.50 1.27 -11.07
CA GLN A 31 -9.21 0.83 -11.57
C GLN A 31 -8.22 0.65 -10.43
N GLN A 32 -7.50 -0.47 -10.46
CA GLN A 32 -6.40 -0.71 -9.54
C GLN A 32 -5.09 -0.23 -10.14
N PHE A 33 -4.34 0.54 -9.36
CA PHE A 33 -3.02 1.01 -9.71
C PHE A 33 -1.96 0.46 -8.77
N TYR A 34 -0.86 0.05 -9.36
CA TYR A 34 0.35 -0.26 -8.63
C TYR A 34 1.48 0.60 -9.19
N ARG A 35 2.00 1.53 -8.38
CA ARG A 35 3.02 2.50 -8.79
C ARG A 35 2.68 3.26 -10.08
N GLY A 36 1.43 3.69 -10.21
CA GLY A 36 0.96 4.39 -11.40
C GLY A 36 0.66 3.51 -12.62
N LEU A 37 0.94 2.21 -12.54
CA LEU A 37 0.59 1.24 -13.58
C LEU A 37 -0.84 0.74 -13.36
N GLY A 38 -1.73 0.92 -14.33
CA GLY A 38 -3.07 0.34 -14.31
C GLY A 38 -3.01 -1.18 -14.42
N ARG A 39 -3.67 -1.88 -13.51
CA ARG A 39 -3.60 -3.34 -13.40
C ARG A 39 -4.93 -4.01 -13.68
N ALA A 40 -5.98 -3.56 -13.02
CA ALA A 40 -7.29 -4.16 -13.08
C ALA A 40 -8.36 -3.08 -13.21
N LYS A 41 -9.44 -3.36 -13.95
CA LYS A 41 -10.64 -2.50 -14.08
C LYS A 41 -11.80 -3.15 -13.36
N ASP A 42 -12.65 -2.32 -12.72
CA ASP A 42 -13.83 -2.78 -11.97
C ASP A 42 -13.47 -3.88 -10.96
N ALA A 43 -12.37 -3.67 -10.22
CA ALA A 43 -11.80 -4.66 -9.33
C ALA A 43 -12.47 -4.66 -7.95
N PHE A 44 -12.48 -5.80 -7.31
CA PHE A 44 -12.81 -5.95 -5.90
C PHE A 44 -11.60 -6.51 -5.16
N SER A 45 -11.09 -5.78 -4.18
CA SER A 45 -9.93 -6.20 -3.40
C SER A 45 -10.29 -6.55 -1.96
N THR A 46 -9.58 -7.53 -1.41
CA THR A 46 -9.62 -7.89 0.00
C THR A 46 -8.21 -7.97 0.52
N THR A 47 -7.87 -7.19 1.52
CA THR A 47 -6.55 -7.17 2.14
C THR A 47 -6.65 -7.52 3.62
N LEU A 48 -5.88 -8.51 4.04
CA LEU A 48 -5.62 -8.78 5.45
C LEU A 48 -4.23 -8.27 5.78
N SER A 49 -4.13 -7.42 6.81
CA SER A 49 -2.83 -6.94 7.29
C SER A 49 -2.74 -7.02 8.81
N THR A 50 -1.52 -7.05 9.30
CA THR A 50 -1.22 -7.04 10.74
C THR A 50 0.00 -6.18 11.01
N GLU A 51 -0.01 -5.53 12.17
CA GLU A 51 1.13 -4.79 12.67
C GLU A 51 1.38 -5.16 14.14
N GLN A 52 2.62 -5.44 14.48
CA GLN A 52 3.04 -5.83 15.83
C GLN A 52 4.34 -5.16 16.22
N ALA A 53 4.42 -4.68 17.46
CA ALA A 53 5.66 -4.19 18.06
C ALA A 53 6.44 -5.33 18.70
N VAL A 54 7.69 -5.54 18.27
CA VAL A 54 8.58 -6.59 18.78
C VAL A 54 9.97 -6.00 19.03
N GLY A 55 10.41 -5.94 20.30
CA GLY A 55 11.77 -5.53 20.64
C GLY A 55 12.15 -4.11 20.19
N GLY A 56 11.18 -3.19 20.09
CA GLY A 56 11.38 -1.81 19.62
C GLY A 56 11.36 -1.66 18.09
N PHE A 57 10.96 -2.71 17.39
CA PHE A 57 10.66 -2.72 15.96
C PHE A 57 9.16 -2.90 15.74
N GLY A 58 8.62 -2.28 14.70
CA GLY A 58 7.33 -2.63 14.11
C GLY A 58 7.54 -3.74 13.09
N VAL A 59 6.78 -4.82 13.20
CA VAL A 59 6.72 -5.89 12.21
C VAL A 59 5.34 -5.84 11.58
N ASN A 60 5.28 -5.74 10.27
CA ASN A 60 4.02 -5.77 9.54
C ASN A 60 4.02 -6.89 8.50
N ALA A 61 2.84 -7.37 8.20
CA ALA A 61 2.64 -8.32 7.13
C ALA A 61 1.26 -8.08 6.50
N SER A 62 1.15 -8.29 5.19
CA SER A 62 -0.10 -8.13 4.45
C SER A 62 -0.26 -9.21 3.40
N ALA A 63 -1.51 -9.56 3.13
CA ALA A 63 -1.89 -10.40 2.00
C ALA A 63 -3.14 -9.81 1.36
N SER A 64 -3.12 -9.62 0.06
CA SER A 64 -4.21 -9.05 -0.71
C SER A 64 -4.61 -9.97 -1.85
N LEU A 65 -5.91 -10.05 -2.10
CA LEU A 65 -6.51 -10.71 -3.24
C LEU A 65 -7.30 -9.67 -4.02
N VAL A 66 -7.07 -9.61 -5.30
CA VAL A 66 -7.82 -8.76 -6.23
C VAL A 66 -8.59 -9.67 -7.16
N ALA A 67 -9.89 -9.49 -7.21
CA ALA A 67 -10.79 -10.24 -8.06
C ALA A 67 -11.29 -9.33 -9.20
N ASP A 68 -10.86 -9.64 -10.39
CA ASP A 68 -11.36 -9.11 -11.66
C ASP A 68 -11.30 -10.22 -12.70
N SER A 69 -11.21 -9.87 -14.01
CA SER A 69 -11.02 -10.84 -15.08
C SER A 69 -9.69 -11.62 -15.00
N ASP A 70 -8.66 -11.01 -14.37
CA ASP A 70 -7.31 -11.57 -14.22
C ASP A 70 -6.88 -11.46 -12.76
N SER A 71 -7.32 -12.40 -11.93
CA SER A 71 -7.11 -12.38 -10.47
C SER A 71 -5.64 -12.19 -10.09
N GLU A 72 -5.38 -11.26 -9.18
CA GLU A 72 -4.05 -10.99 -8.64
C GLU A 72 -3.97 -11.30 -7.16
N SER A 73 -2.77 -11.62 -6.70
CA SER A 73 -2.50 -11.78 -5.28
C SER A 73 -1.18 -11.13 -4.90
N HIS A 74 -1.20 -10.43 -3.76
CA HIS A 74 -0.04 -9.72 -3.24
C HIS A 74 0.24 -10.20 -1.83
N PHE A 75 1.53 -10.31 -1.51
CA PHE A 75 2.00 -10.59 -0.16
C PHE A 75 3.12 -9.63 0.19
N GLY A 76 3.10 -9.07 1.40
CA GLY A 76 4.12 -8.16 1.89
C GLY A 76 4.52 -8.47 3.32
N VAL A 77 5.79 -8.27 3.63
CA VAL A 77 6.32 -8.23 5.00
C VAL A 77 7.21 -7.01 5.15
N GLY A 78 7.19 -6.40 6.33
CA GLY A 78 8.02 -5.24 6.60
C GLY A 78 8.51 -5.21 8.04
N LEU A 79 9.64 -4.54 8.20
CA LEU A 79 10.25 -4.24 9.48
C LEU A 79 10.46 -2.72 9.55
N SER A 80 10.00 -2.10 10.61
CA SER A 80 10.14 -0.66 10.80
C SER A 80 10.74 -0.32 12.17
N ARG A 81 11.36 0.84 12.29
CA ARG A 81 11.87 1.38 13.55
C ARG A 81 11.77 2.89 13.59
N GLN A 82 11.23 3.41 14.69
CA GLN A 82 11.29 4.84 14.95
C GLN A 82 12.69 5.24 15.41
N VAL A 83 13.26 6.26 14.77
CA VAL A 83 14.57 6.84 15.07
C VAL A 83 14.39 8.34 15.32
N LYS A 84 14.88 8.82 16.45
CA LYS A 84 14.90 10.26 16.73
C LYS A 84 16.20 10.87 16.20
N LEU A 85 16.07 11.86 15.34
CA LEU A 85 17.17 12.66 14.80
C LEU A 85 17.00 14.12 15.28
N GLY A 86 17.48 14.41 16.49
CA GLY A 86 17.21 15.70 17.13
C GLY A 86 15.72 15.89 17.45
N SER A 87 15.07 16.90 16.88
CA SER A 87 13.63 17.16 16.99
C SER A 87 12.79 16.38 15.97
N LEU A 88 13.41 15.70 15.02
CA LEU A 88 12.71 14.99 13.94
C LEU A 88 12.47 13.53 14.35
N ASN A 89 11.29 13.01 13.95
CA ASN A 89 10.93 11.61 14.07
C ASN A 89 10.98 10.97 12.70
N LEU A 90 11.92 10.06 12.51
CA LEU A 90 12.07 9.24 11.31
C LEU A 90 11.54 7.84 11.60
N LEU A 91 10.63 7.34 10.77
CA LEU A 91 10.28 5.94 10.71
C LEU A 91 11.11 5.30 9.60
N ALA A 92 12.20 4.60 9.95
CA ALA A 92 12.97 3.82 8.99
C ALA A 92 12.31 2.47 8.79
N ASP A 93 12.24 1.98 7.56
CA ASP A 93 11.65 0.69 7.25
C ASP A 93 12.38 -0.07 6.14
N GLY A 94 12.17 -1.39 6.16
CA GLY A 94 12.57 -2.31 5.10
C GLY A 94 11.38 -3.22 4.78
N GLN A 95 11.13 -3.47 3.51
CA GLN A 95 9.98 -4.21 3.03
C GLN A 95 10.38 -5.25 2.00
N PHE A 96 9.68 -6.37 2.00
CA PHE A 96 9.66 -7.34 0.92
C PHE A 96 8.22 -7.46 0.42
N ARG A 97 8.03 -7.48 -0.90
CA ARG A 97 6.73 -7.65 -1.57
C ARG A 97 6.84 -8.74 -2.62
N TYR A 98 5.81 -9.56 -2.69
CA TYR A 98 5.63 -10.58 -3.70
C TYR A 98 4.28 -10.34 -4.37
N HIS A 99 4.30 -10.21 -5.69
CA HIS A 99 3.13 -10.03 -6.53
C HIS A 99 3.00 -11.20 -7.46
N GLN A 100 1.86 -11.85 -7.45
CA GLN A 100 1.50 -12.92 -8.37
C GLN A 100 0.36 -12.42 -9.26
N PHE A 101 0.60 -12.40 -10.54
CA PHE A 101 -0.38 -12.06 -11.56
C PHE A 101 -0.89 -13.34 -12.22
N GLU A 102 -2.20 -13.43 -12.47
CA GLU A 102 -2.75 -14.47 -13.35
C GLU A 102 -2.69 -13.95 -14.79
N GLY A 103 -2.30 -14.82 -15.74
CA GLY A 103 -2.15 -14.46 -17.14
C GLY A 103 -0.72 -14.47 -17.66
N ALA A 104 -0.42 -13.58 -18.60
CA ALA A 104 0.88 -13.54 -19.28
C ALA A 104 1.99 -12.81 -18.47
N LEU A 105 1.65 -12.22 -17.34
CA LEU A 105 2.60 -11.47 -16.53
C LEU A 105 3.35 -12.39 -15.58
N PRO A 106 4.68 -12.32 -15.55
CA PRO A 106 5.46 -13.02 -14.56
C PRO A 106 5.25 -12.40 -13.16
N THR A 107 5.55 -13.19 -12.14
CA THR A 107 5.59 -12.75 -10.75
C THR A 107 6.62 -11.64 -10.56
N SER A 108 6.40 -10.73 -9.62
CA SER A 108 7.38 -9.73 -9.19
C SER A 108 7.78 -9.97 -7.74
N GLN A 109 9.06 -9.79 -7.44
CA GLN A 109 9.62 -9.90 -6.10
C GLN A 109 10.42 -8.64 -5.81
N GLU A 110 9.96 -7.84 -4.86
CA GLU A 110 10.57 -6.55 -4.58
C GLU A 110 11.12 -6.49 -3.17
N VAL A 111 12.27 -5.87 -3.04
CA VAL A 111 12.82 -5.42 -1.77
C VAL A 111 12.93 -3.92 -1.76
N GLY A 112 12.56 -3.30 -0.64
CA GLY A 112 12.61 -1.86 -0.48
C GLY A 112 13.19 -1.48 0.86
N VAL A 113 13.92 -0.37 0.91
CA VAL A 113 14.41 0.26 2.12
C VAL A 113 14.16 1.75 2.06
N GLY A 114 13.77 2.34 3.17
CA GLY A 114 13.49 3.77 3.18
C GLY A 114 12.98 4.26 4.52
N GLY A 115 12.09 5.21 4.48
CA GLY A 115 11.43 5.70 5.66
C GLY A 115 10.62 6.96 5.44
N PHE A 116 9.89 7.35 6.48
CA PHE A 116 9.07 8.54 6.54
C PHE A 116 9.58 9.52 7.61
N LEU A 117 9.72 10.77 7.23
CA LEU A 117 9.97 11.88 8.12
C LEU A 117 8.63 12.58 8.41
N ALA A 118 8.16 12.49 9.66
CA ALA A 118 6.98 13.20 10.09
C ALA A 118 7.33 14.65 10.42
N THR A 119 6.63 15.60 9.80
CA THR A 119 6.73 17.03 10.07
C THR A 119 5.38 17.64 10.45
N GLU A 120 5.37 18.90 10.90
CA GLU A 120 4.12 19.62 11.18
C GLU A 120 3.25 19.79 9.92
N PHE A 121 3.86 19.93 8.75
CA PHE A 121 3.18 20.23 7.51
C PHE A 121 2.77 18.99 6.72
N ALA A 122 3.67 18.00 6.64
CA ALA A 122 3.46 16.77 5.89
C ALA A 122 4.40 15.66 6.37
N ASP A 123 4.04 14.42 6.08
CA ASP A 123 4.93 13.28 6.19
C ASP A 123 5.58 13.05 4.82
N VAL A 124 6.91 13.04 4.80
CA VAL A 124 7.70 12.85 3.57
C VAL A 124 8.40 11.50 3.64
N GLY A 125 8.10 10.64 2.69
CA GLY A 125 8.70 9.31 2.55
C GLY A 125 9.66 9.25 1.38
N ILE A 126 10.75 8.50 1.53
CA ILE A 126 11.67 8.15 0.45
C ILE A 126 11.98 6.66 0.58
N HIS A 127 11.78 5.90 -0.50
CA HIS A 127 12.06 4.48 -0.57
C HIS A 127 12.89 4.17 -1.81
N PHE A 128 13.87 3.32 -1.64
CA PHE A 128 14.64 2.69 -2.71
C PHE A 128 14.12 1.27 -2.87
N TRP A 129 13.81 0.90 -4.10
CA TRP A 129 13.26 -0.40 -4.45
C TRP A 129 14.15 -1.11 -5.44
N SER A 130 14.20 -2.44 -5.34
CA SER A 130 14.78 -3.34 -6.34
C SER A 130 13.79 -4.48 -6.59
N ASP A 131 13.44 -4.69 -7.85
CA ASP A 131 12.68 -5.85 -8.29
C ASP A 131 13.66 -6.96 -8.67
N LEU A 132 13.62 -8.07 -7.92
CA LEU A 132 14.58 -9.16 -8.04
C LEU A 132 14.31 -10.07 -9.26
N GLU A 133 13.13 -10.01 -9.84
CA GLU A 133 12.75 -10.82 -11.01
C GLU A 133 13.12 -10.11 -12.32
N TYR A 134 12.93 -8.79 -12.35
CA TYR A 134 13.17 -7.97 -13.54
C TYR A 134 14.50 -7.21 -13.51
N ASP A 135 15.22 -7.23 -12.39
CA ASP A 135 16.46 -6.48 -12.19
C ASP A 135 16.26 -4.96 -12.36
N TRP A 136 15.08 -4.45 -11.94
CA TRP A 136 14.77 -3.03 -11.98
C TRP A 136 15.00 -2.37 -10.63
N GLU A 137 15.61 -1.22 -10.67
CA GLU A 137 15.81 -0.38 -9.48
C GLU A 137 15.04 0.92 -9.61
N GLY A 138 14.69 1.53 -8.46
CA GLY A 138 13.98 2.79 -8.48
C GLY A 138 13.91 3.49 -7.15
N ILE A 139 13.45 4.73 -7.21
CA ILE A 139 13.21 5.60 -6.06
C ILE A 139 11.75 6.03 -6.08
N GLU A 140 11.12 5.96 -4.94
CA GLU A 140 9.77 6.45 -4.70
C GLU A 140 9.80 7.55 -3.64
N VAL A 141 9.20 8.69 -3.94
CA VAL A 141 9.02 9.81 -3.01
C VAL A 141 7.54 10.03 -2.79
N THR A 142 7.11 9.97 -1.52
CA THR A 142 5.72 10.19 -1.11
C THR A 142 5.63 11.38 -0.18
N VAL A 143 4.67 12.24 -0.42
CA VAL A 143 4.26 13.30 0.52
C VAL A 143 2.79 13.07 0.86
N LYS A 144 2.46 12.99 2.14
CA LYS A 144 1.09 12.79 2.61
C LYS A 144 0.82 13.55 3.90
N LYS A 145 -0.46 13.78 4.20
CA LYS A 145 -0.89 14.37 5.48
C LYS A 145 -2.28 13.89 5.85
N ASP A 146 -2.45 13.49 7.10
CA ASP A 146 -3.77 13.24 7.65
C ASP A 146 -4.33 14.51 8.29
N LEU A 147 -5.51 14.92 7.85
CA LEU A 147 -6.19 16.15 8.26
C LEU A 147 -7.54 15.79 8.87
N ALA A 148 -7.67 15.93 10.19
CA ALA A 148 -8.99 15.84 10.83
C ALA A 148 -9.87 17.00 10.35
N VAL A 149 -11.12 16.72 9.99
CA VAL A 149 -12.08 17.74 9.58
C VAL A 149 -12.82 18.28 10.81
N PRO A 150 -12.56 19.52 11.27
CA PRO A 150 -13.09 20.01 12.55
C PRO A 150 -14.63 20.06 12.63
N SER A 151 -15.28 20.24 11.49
CA SER A 151 -16.75 20.36 11.39
C SER A 151 -17.46 19.01 11.32
N ILE A 152 -16.74 17.90 11.07
CA ILE A 152 -17.30 16.57 10.95
C ILE A 152 -16.49 15.62 11.82
N LYS A 153 -17.04 15.31 12.99
CA LYS A 153 -16.38 14.37 13.92
C LYS A 153 -16.11 13.04 13.21
N ASN A 154 -14.96 12.45 13.48
CA ASN A 154 -14.52 11.14 12.94
C ASN A 154 -14.21 11.14 11.43
N LEU A 155 -14.16 12.27 10.75
CA LEU A 155 -13.73 12.35 9.36
C LEU A 155 -12.28 12.81 9.27
N THR A 156 -11.48 12.04 8.55
CA THR A 156 -10.10 12.38 8.19
C THR A 156 -9.98 12.46 6.67
N LEU A 157 -9.31 13.51 6.19
CA LEU A 157 -8.91 13.64 4.79
C LEU A 157 -7.40 13.43 4.71
N SER A 158 -6.97 12.55 3.82
CA SER A 158 -5.57 12.18 3.63
C SER A 158 -5.13 12.47 2.19
N PRO A 159 -4.80 13.74 1.84
CA PRO A 159 -4.18 14.05 0.58
C PRO A 159 -2.79 13.40 0.51
N PHE A 160 -2.43 12.95 -0.69
CA PHE A 160 -1.13 12.36 -0.96
C PHE A 160 -0.66 12.65 -2.39
N ILE A 161 0.65 12.60 -2.58
CA ILE A 161 1.31 12.57 -3.87
C ILE A 161 2.51 11.64 -3.77
N THR A 162 2.64 10.74 -4.73
CA THR A 162 3.77 9.81 -4.87
C THR A 162 4.34 9.96 -6.27
N ARG A 163 5.64 10.15 -6.37
CA ARG A 163 6.38 10.11 -7.62
C ARG A 163 7.38 8.97 -7.52
N SER A 164 7.41 8.14 -8.56
CA SER A 164 8.34 7.02 -8.66
C SER A 164 9.18 7.15 -9.92
N TRP A 165 10.46 6.82 -9.80
CA TRP A 165 11.43 6.77 -10.90
C TRP A 165 12.06 5.40 -10.87
N PHE A 166 11.78 4.58 -11.85
CA PHE A 166 12.33 3.24 -12.05
C PHE A 166 13.06 3.18 -13.37
N ASP A 167 13.97 2.22 -13.52
CA ASP A 167 14.69 2.03 -14.77
C ASP A 167 13.78 1.81 -15.98
N ALA A 168 12.60 1.25 -15.74
CA ALA A 168 11.65 0.89 -16.79
C ALA A 168 10.54 1.92 -16.99
N TYR A 169 10.27 2.81 -16.02
CA TYR A 169 9.17 3.77 -16.09
C TYR A 169 9.25 4.83 -15.00
N ASP A 170 8.64 5.97 -15.28
CA ASP A 170 8.29 6.99 -14.30
C ASP A 170 6.80 6.98 -14.02
N SER A 171 6.38 7.27 -12.79
CA SER A 171 4.97 7.40 -12.48
C SER A 171 4.67 8.52 -11.50
N LEU A 172 3.47 9.08 -11.62
CA LEU A 172 2.88 10.03 -10.68
C LEU A 172 1.55 9.48 -10.21
N HIS A 173 1.34 9.48 -8.89
CA HIS A 173 0.09 9.10 -8.27
C HIS A 173 -0.29 10.15 -7.22
N ALA A 174 -1.40 10.83 -7.39
CA ALA A 174 -1.83 11.89 -6.50
C ALA A 174 -3.34 11.80 -6.22
N GLY A 175 -3.74 12.03 -4.98
CA GLY A 175 -5.16 11.91 -4.65
C GLY A 175 -5.51 12.36 -3.25
N VAL A 176 -6.76 12.09 -2.89
CA VAL A 176 -7.29 12.32 -1.55
C VAL A 176 -8.12 11.11 -1.13
N LYS A 177 -7.82 10.56 0.03
CA LYS A 177 -8.63 9.55 0.72
C LYS A 177 -9.43 10.24 1.83
N ALA A 178 -10.74 10.06 1.84
CA ALA A 178 -11.61 10.45 2.94
C ALA A 178 -11.96 9.20 3.75
N THR A 179 -11.65 9.19 5.04
CA THR A 179 -11.93 8.07 5.95
C THR A 179 -12.86 8.53 7.06
N TYR A 180 -13.96 7.84 7.26
CA TYR A 180 -14.92 8.11 8.31
C TYR A 180 -15.00 6.91 9.28
N ALA A 181 -14.64 7.14 10.55
CA ALA A 181 -14.74 6.13 11.58
C ALA A 181 -16.23 5.95 12.00
N LEU A 182 -16.84 4.86 11.55
CA LEU A 182 -18.23 4.49 11.90
C LEU A 182 -18.33 4.03 13.35
N LYS A 183 -17.33 3.25 13.79
CA LYS A 183 -17.19 2.70 15.15
C LYS A 183 -15.70 2.63 15.49
N ASP A 184 -15.38 2.26 16.72
CA ASP A 184 -14.01 2.13 17.21
C ASP A 184 -13.17 1.12 16.41
N ASN A 185 -13.84 0.19 15.74
CA ASN A 185 -13.19 -0.89 14.97
C ASN A 185 -13.66 -0.98 13.52
N THR A 186 -14.31 0.04 12.99
CA THR A 186 -14.84 -0.01 11.61
C THR A 186 -14.77 1.37 10.97
N ASP A 187 -14.02 1.46 9.89
CA ASP A 187 -13.91 2.65 9.06
C ASP A 187 -14.54 2.40 7.69
N VAL A 188 -15.13 3.45 7.12
CA VAL A 188 -15.49 3.51 5.71
C VAL A 188 -14.60 4.53 5.02
N PHE A 189 -14.18 4.24 3.80
CA PHE A 189 -13.38 5.20 3.05
C PHE A 189 -13.86 5.35 1.61
N VAL A 190 -13.53 6.51 1.04
CA VAL A 190 -13.62 6.81 -0.40
C VAL A 190 -12.34 7.50 -0.79
N GLN A 191 -11.77 7.13 -1.91
CA GLN A 191 -10.57 7.75 -2.47
C GLN A 191 -10.84 8.16 -3.90
N GLY A 192 -10.42 9.37 -4.27
CA GLY A 192 -10.28 9.79 -5.65
C GLY A 192 -8.81 10.10 -5.92
N ALA A 193 -8.28 9.62 -7.03
CA ALA A 193 -6.89 9.84 -7.37
C ALA A 193 -6.68 9.95 -8.88
N TYR A 194 -5.55 10.52 -9.23
CA TYR A 194 -5.01 10.65 -10.57
C TYR A 194 -3.72 9.82 -10.64
N ALA A 195 -3.57 9.08 -11.70
CA ALA A 195 -2.33 8.38 -12.03
C ALA A 195 -1.88 8.76 -13.44
N ASP A 196 -0.57 8.85 -13.60
CA ASP A 196 0.11 9.09 -14.85
C ASP A 196 1.39 8.27 -14.85
N ASN A 197 1.73 7.68 -15.98
CA ASN A 197 2.96 6.93 -16.13
C ASN A 197 3.55 7.13 -17.52
N ASP A 198 4.87 7.10 -17.59
CA ASP A 198 5.65 7.12 -18.82
C ASP A 198 6.25 5.72 -19.02
N VAL A 199 5.45 4.81 -19.57
CA VAL A 199 5.84 3.42 -19.81
C VAL A 199 5.90 3.15 -21.30
N ASP A 200 7.09 2.88 -21.80
CA ASP A 200 7.32 2.49 -23.20
C ASP A 200 6.80 1.08 -23.55
N VAL A 201 6.27 0.33 -22.58
CA VAL A 201 5.79 -1.03 -22.77
C VAL A 201 4.27 -1.02 -22.95
N ALA A 202 3.82 -1.12 -24.19
CA ALA A 202 2.42 -1.02 -24.62
C ALA A 202 1.39 -1.94 -23.92
N THR A 203 1.81 -2.82 -23.05
CA THR A 203 0.95 -3.77 -22.30
C THR A 203 0.45 -3.22 -20.97
N PHE A 204 1.04 -2.14 -20.45
CA PHE A 204 0.75 -1.60 -19.12
C PHE A 204 0.53 -0.08 -19.10
N ALA A 205 0.64 0.55 -20.28
CA ALA A 205 0.42 1.97 -20.37
C ALA A 205 -1.06 2.27 -20.10
N VAL A 206 -1.35 2.86 -18.97
CA VAL A 206 -2.54 3.67 -18.81
C VAL A 206 -2.08 5.09 -19.05
N ASP A 207 -2.54 5.70 -20.13
CA ASP A 207 -2.50 7.15 -20.28
C ASP A 207 -3.14 7.78 -19.02
N GLU A 208 -2.88 9.07 -18.77
CA GLU A 208 -3.45 9.84 -17.67
C GLU A 208 -4.87 9.40 -17.30
N GLU A 209 -5.11 8.93 -16.10
CA GLU A 209 -6.43 8.46 -15.69
C GLU A 209 -6.81 8.93 -14.29
N ILE A 210 -8.08 9.31 -14.14
CA ILE A 210 -8.70 9.57 -12.83
C ILE A 210 -9.47 8.34 -12.43
N PHE A 211 -9.24 7.84 -11.25
CA PHE A 211 -9.90 6.66 -10.71
C PHE A 211 -10.42 6.89 -9.29
N TRP A 212 -11.29 6.02 -8.87
CA TRP A 212 -11.83 6.06 -7.51
C TRP A 212 -11.81 4.65 -6.87
N SER A 213 -11.79 4.65 -5.56
CA SER A 213 -12.03 3.44 -4.76
C SER A 213 -12.91 3.76 -3.56
N ALA A 214 -13.65 2.79 -3.09
CA ALA A 214 -14.44 2.89 -1.86
C ALA A 214 -14.42 1.55 -1.12
N GLY A 215 -14.41 1.60 0.21
CA GLY A 215 -14.28 0.37 0.97
C GLY A 215 -14.56 0.49 2.46
N LEU A 216 -14.33 -0.63 3.12
CA LEU A 216 -14.48 -0.80 4.58
C LEU A 216 -13.18 -1.38 5.13
N THR A 217 -12.77 -0.87 6.29
CA THR A 217 -11.68 -1.41 7.11
C THR A 217 -12.23 -1.88 8.44
N PHE A 218 -11.94 -3.11 8.81
CA PHE A 218 -12.23 -3.66 10.14
C PHE A 218 -10.93 -3.88 10.91
N LYS A 219 -10.91 -3.45 12.18
CA LYS A 219 -9.81 -3.65 13.12
C LYS A 219 -10.21 -4.65 14.20
N PHE A 220 -9.35 -5.62 14.48
CA PHE A 220 -9.54 -6.67 15.47
C PHE A 220 -8.42 -6.66 16.53
#